data_a603d0707d16ec5d498919942a88cee3
#
_entry.id   a603d0707d16ec5d498919942a88cee3
#
_cell.length_a   1.000
_cell.length_b   1.000
_cell.length_c   1.000
_cell.angle_alpha   90.00
_cell.angle_beta   90.00
_cell.angle_gamma   90.00
#
_symmetry.space_group_name_H-M   'P 1'
#
loop_
_entity.id
_entity.type
_entity.pdbx_description
1 polymer ?
#
loop_
_entity_poly.entity_id
_entity_poly.type
_entity_poly.pdbx_seq_one_letter_code
_entity_poly.pdbx_strand_id
1 'polypeptide(L)'
;MEDTDRYDLRVNGGRLQESLEKVANIGATPAGGVQRLALSDEDTRARDLLVSWLEQLELEVTVDAMGNIFGRRAGCEDDLAPVMSGSHLDSQPRGGRFDGALGVLGMLEVMRTLRDHEVETRRPVVIVDWTNEEGSRFSPAMVASGVWAGALDLRWAYDRSDIDGVKLGAELERIGYRGDAPCQSFPVHAYYEYHIEQGPRLEREGKVIGAPQGIVCLQWYDVYLKGEANQVGPTPMEGRHDALCAAAEMILEVEALPREMGGDLVATVGEIQNQPNSRNIIPGEVHFTVDIRSWEDDLARRAWGVLERELLALAERRGCSVEIEETWSVARSSFDPKLVQRVLETADALDHPSLKMVSGAGHDASYVNQVCPSAMIFVPSIGGRSHVEVEQTRWQDCEAGANVLLH
;
A
#
# COMPACT_ATOMS: atom_id res chain seq x y z
N MET A 1 30.95 21.12 -8.50
CA MET A 1 30.31 21.56 -7.24
C MET A 1 31.04 20.88 -6.10
N GLU A 2 31.57 21.64 -5.15
CA GLU A 2 32.15 21.07 -3.94
C GLU A 2 31.05 20.38 -3.13
N ASP A 3 31.35 19.32 -2.38
CA ASP A 3 30.37 18.47 -1.68
C ASP A 3 29.43 19.23 -0.71
N THR A 4 29.78 20.42 -0.29
CA THR A 4 28.97 21.32 0.57
C THR A 4 27.82 22.01 -0.16
N ASP A 5 27.93 22.33 -1.44
CA ASP A 5 26.88 23.00 -2.23
C ASP A 5 25.73 22.05 -2.63
N ARG A 6 25.97 20.74 -2.49
CA ARG A 6 25.02 19.70 -2.94
C ARG A 6 23.73 19.69 -2.14
N TYR A 7 23.80 19.93 -0.83
CA TYR A 7 22.65 19.89 0.08
C TYR A 7 21.95 21.25 0.27
N ASP A 8 22.29 22.27 -0.53
CA ASP A 8 21.66 23.59 -0.41
C ASP A 8 20.32 23.70 -1.15
N LEU A 9 20.12 22.83 -2.15
CA LEU A 9 18.86 22.79 -2.91
C LEU A 9 17.71 22.31 -2.01
N ARG A 10 16.55 22.95 -2.13
CA ARG A 10 15.33 22.58 -1.37
C ARG A 10 14.14 22.52 -2.29
N VAL A 11 13.23 21.59 -1.99
CA VAL A 11 11.90 21.55 -2.61
C VAL A 11 11.07 22.76 -2.18
N ASN A 12 10.06 23.11 -2.95
CA ASN A 12 9.08 24.11 -2.56
C ASN A 12 7.96 23.45 -1.75
N GLY A 13 8.07 23.46 -0.41
CA GLY A 13 7.10 22.85 0.50
C GLY A 13 5.69 23.40 0.34
N GLY A 14 5.53 24.69 0.03
CA GLY A 14 4.21 25.31 -0.22
C GLY A 14 3.56 24.74 -1.48
N ARG A 15 4.32 24.54 -2.56
CA ARG A 15 3.82 23.93 -3.81
C ARG A 15 3.50 22.45 -3.65
N LEU A 16 4.27 21.72 -2.85
CA LEU A 16 3.97 20.34 -2.48
C LEU A 16 2.62 20.27 -1.73
N GLN A 17 2.43 21.14 -0.73
CA GLN A 17 1.18 21.23 0.01
C GLN A 17 0.00 21.53 -0.92
N GLU A 18 0.11 22.53 -1.78
CA GLU A 18 -0.95 22.89 -2.75
C GLU A 18 -1.31 21.72 -3.66
N SER A 19 -0.32 20.94 -4.10
CA SER A 19 -0.53 19.77 -4.95
C SER A 19 -1.27 18.66 -4.20
N LEU A 20 -0.87 18.36 -2.96
CA LEU A 20 -1.54 17.40 -2.10
C LEU A 20 -2.99 17.82 -1.80
N GLU A 21 -3.23 19.09 -1.48
CA GLU A 21 -4.57 19.62 -1.22
C GLU A 21 -5.47 19.54 -2.48
N LYS A 22 -4.93 19.81 -3.68
CA LYS A 22 -5.67 19.66 -4.93
C LYS A 22 -6.09 18.21 -5.18
N VAL A 23 -5.18 17.26 -5.00
CA VAL A 23 -5.49 15.82 -5.15
C VAL A 23 -6.43 15.34 -4.05
N ALA A 24 -6.27 15.81 -2.81
CA ALA A 24 -7.16 15.48 -1.70
C ALA A 24 -8.59 15.98 -1.88
N ASN A 25 -8.83 17.05 -2.66
CA ASN A 25 -10.15 17.52 -3.00
C ASN A 25 -10.88 16.59 -4.00
N ILE A 26 -10.16 15.69 -4.68
CA ILE A 26 -10.74 14.70 -5.59
C ILE A 26 -11.12 13.47 -4.78
N GLY A 27 -12.41 13.26 -4.57
CA GLY A 27 -12.93 12.20 -3.69
C GLY A 27 -12.97 12.59 -2.22
N ALA A 28 -12.87 13.90 -1.87
CA ALA A 28 -12.90 14.36 -0.49
C ALA A 28 -14.16 13.89 0.25
N THR A 29 -13.99 13.41 1.48
CA THR A 29 -15.10 13.02 2.36
C THR A 29 -15.46 14.15 3.35
N PRO A 30 -16.68 14.16 3.89
CA PRO A 30 -17.07 15.17 4.88
C PRO A 30 -16.22 15.18 6.15
N ALA A 31 -15.58 14.07 6.48
CA ALA A 31 -14.71 13.94 7.67
C ALA A 31 -13.25 14.35 7.39
N GLY A 32 -12.94 14.80 6.18
CA GLY A 32 -11.62 15.33 5.81
C GLY A 32 -10.64 14.29 5.24
N GLY A 33 -11.11 13.07 5.01
CA GLY A 33 -10.39 12.04 4.29
C GLY A 33 -10.68 12.03 2.79
N VAL A 34 -10.35 10.92 2.14
CA VAL A 34 -10.50 10.70 0.70
C VAL A 34 -11.13 9.35 0.43
N GLN A 35 -12.02 9.30 -0.55
CA GLN A 35 -12.53 8.07 -1.16
C GLN A 35 -12.24 8.13 -2.66
N ARG A 36 -11.14 7.53 -3.06
CA ARG A 36 -10.64 7.49 -4.44
C ARG A 36 -10.20 6.06 -4.75
N LEU A 37 -11.20 5.16 -4.84
CA LEU A 37 -10.95 3.76 -5.12
C LEU A 37 -10.30 3.59 -6.50
N ALA A 38 -9.42 2.62 -6.61
CA ALA A 38 -8.73 2.32 -7.86
C ALA A 38 -9.68 2.27 -9.06
N LEU A 39 -9.34 2.96 -10.14
CA LEU A 39 -10.07 3.02 -11.40
C LEU A 39 -11.50 3.59 -11.29
N SER A 40 -11.84 4.27 -10.19
CA SER A 40 -13.07 5.05 -10.08
C SER A 40 -12.99 6.33 -10.90
N ASP A 41 -14.11 7.05 -11.02
CA ASP A 41 -14.12 8.36 -11.69
C ASP A 41 -13.29 9.39 -10.90
N GLU A 42 -13.20 9.25 -9.57
CA GLU A 42 -12.31 10.04 -8.72
C GLU A 42 -10.84 9.74 -9.03
N ASP A 43 -10.47 8.47 -9.12
CA ASP A 43 -9.11 8.06 -9.47
C ASP A 43 -8.74 8.54 -10.88
N THR A 44 -9.66 8.42 -11.84
CA THR A 44 -9.46 8.94 -13.19
C THR A 44 -9.13 10.44 -13.18
N ARG A 45 -9.87 11.25 -12.42
CA ARG A 45 -9.61 12.70 -12.32
C ARG A 45 -8.26 13.02 -11.68
N ALA A 46 -7.84 12.24 -10.67
CA ALA A 46 -6.53 12.42 -10.05
C ALA A 46 -5.39 12.05 -11.00
N ARG A 47 -5.54 10.98 -11.78
CA ARG A 47 -4.63 10.55 -12.84
C ARG A 47 -4.51 11.59 -13.95
N ASP A 48 -5.65 12.11 -14.45
CA ASP A 48 -5.67 13.18 -15.47
C ASP A 48 -4.93 14.44 -14.97
N LEU A 49 -5.12 14.78 -13.68
CA LEU A 49 -4.42 15.91 -13.08
C LEU A 49 -2.90 15.65 -13.00
N LEU A 50 -2.48 14.45 -12.58
CA LEU A 50 -1.07 14.07 -12.56
C LEU A 50 -0.48 14.15 -13.98
N VAL A 51 -1.11 13.51 -14.97
CA VAL A 51 -0.64 13.53 -16.37
C VAL A 51 -0.49 14.96 -16.85
N SER A 52 -1.47 15.85 -16.58
CA SER A 52 -1.38 17.26 -16.97
C SER A 52 -0.16 17.97 -16.36
N TRP A 53 0.20 17.64 -15.11
CA TRP A 53 1.39 18.19 -14.46
C TRP A 53 2.70 17.64 -15.02
N LEU A 54 2.73 16.35 -15.38
CA LEU A 54 3.89 15.73 -16.02
C LEU A 54 4.14 16.34 -17.42
N GLU A 55 3.06 16.55 -18.20
CA GLU A 55 3.13 17.21 -19.51
C GLU A 55 3.60 18.67 -19.40
N GLN A 56 3.12 19.43 -18.40
CA GLN A 56 3.60 20.79 -18.12
C GLN A 56 5.09 20.85 -17.76
N LEU A 57 5.64 19.75 -17.25
CA LEU A 57 7.07 19.57 -17.00
C LEU A 57 7.83 19.09 -18.22
N GLU A 58 7.14 18.90 -19.35
CA GLU A 58 7.71 18.38 -20.61
C GLU A 58 8.36 17.00 -20.44
N LEU A 59 7.81 16.18 -19.51
CA LEU A 59 8.24 14.82 -19.31
C LEU A 59 7.66 13.91 -20.40
N GLU A 60 8.41 12.87 -20.75
CA GLU A 60 7.89 11.77 -21.57
C GLU A 60 6.92 10.94 -20.74
N VAL A 61 5.61 11.04 -21.03
CA VAL A 61 4.57 10.33 -20.28
C VAL A 61 4.24 9.03 -21.00
N THR A 62 4.29 7.92 -20.28
CA THR A 62 3.91 6.59 -20.76
C THR A 62 2.90 5.96 -19.80
N VAL A 63 1.84 5.35 -20.34
CA VAL A 63 0.89 4.54 -19.58
C VAL A 63 1.02 3.10 -20.06
N ASP A 64 1.20 2.17 -19.13
CA ASP A 64 1.31 0.75 -19.46
C ASP A 64 -0.04 0.01 -19.47
N ALA A 65 -0.03 -1.27 -19.82
CA ALA A 65 -1.23 -2.10 -19.93
C ALA A 65 -1.99 -2.27 -18.60
N MET A 66 -1.34 -2.05 -17.45
CA MET A 66 -2.00 -2.05 -16.13
C MET A 66 -2.44 -0.65 -15.68
N GLY A 67 -2.22 0.38 -16.52
CA GLY A 67 -2.57 1.75 -16.19
C GLY A 67 -1.54 2.45 -15.33
N ASN A 68 -0.37 1.86 -15.06
CA ASN A 68 0.71 2.56 -14.38
C ASN A 68 1.15 3.76 -15.21
N ILE A 69 1.30 4.91 -14.58
CA ILE A 69 1.70 6.16 -15.24
C ILE A 69 3.18 6.42 -14.96
N PHE A 70 3.98 6.54 -15.99
CA PHE A 70 5.40 6.88 -15.89
C PHE A 70 5.64 8.24 -16.52
N GLY A 71 6.34 9.13 -15.80
CA GLY A 71 6.85 10.39 -16.32
C GLY A 71 8.36 10.39 -16.32
N ARG A 72 9.01 10.40 -17.50
CA ARG A 72 10.46 10.30 -17.63
C ARG A 72 11.07 11.66 -17.98
N ARG A 73 12.06 12.06 -17.20
CA ARG A 73 12.94 13.18 -17.45
C ARG A 73 14.29 12.64 -17.96
N ALA A 74 14.76 13.14 -19.08
CA ALA A 74 16.07 12.76 -19.64
C ALA A 74 17.23 13.15 -18.70
N GLY A 75 18.30 12.38 -18.73
CA GLY A 75 19.58 12.69 -18.10
C GLY A 75 20.63 13.08 -19.15
N CYS A 76 21.78 13.62 -18.72
CA CYS A 76 22.87 13.91 -19.66
C CYS A 76 23.55 12.65 -20.21
N GLU A 77 23.46 11.51 -19.52
CA GLU A 77 23.79 10.16 -19.99
C GLU A 77 22.48 9.35 -20.11
N ASP A 78 21.71 9.62 -21.15
CA ASP A 78 20.31 9.17 -21.28
C ASP A 78 20.13 7.67 -21.50
N ASP A 79 21.18 6.98 -21.93
CA ASP A 79 21.21 5.50 -22.08
C ASP A 79 21.39 4.76 -20.75
N LEU A 80 21.69 5.44 -19.66
CA LEU A 80 21.82 4.83 -18.35
C LEU A 80 20.47 4.44 -17.77
N ALA A 81 20.42 3.34 -17.00
CA ALA A 81 19.25 2.96 -16.25
C ALA A 81 18.80 4.11 -15.31
N PRO A 82 17.51 4.49 -15.30
CA PRO A 82 17.02 5.63 -14.53
C PRO A 82 17.05 5.39 -13.01
N VAL A 83 16.99 6.46 -12.25
CA VAL A 83 16.49 6.44 -10.87
C VAL A 83 14.98 6.64 -10.93
N MET A 84 14.23 5.78 -10.25
CA MET A 84 12.76 5.82 -10.24
C MET A 84 12.24 6.06 -8.84
N SER A 85 11.17 6.85 -8.72
CA SER A 85 10.45 7.04 -7.47
C SER A 85 8.97 7.28 -7.74
N GLY A 86 8.14 6.88 -6.81
CA GLY A 86 6.69 7.07 -6.86
C GLY A 86 6.00 6.27 -5.78
N SER A 87 4.71 6.16 -5.87
CA SER A 87 3.80 5.39 -5.06
C SER A 87 2.45 5.26 -5.80
N HIS A 88 1.31 5.48 -5.14
CA HIS A 88 -0.02 5.33 -5.71
C HIS A 88 -0.92 6.54 -5.45
N LEU A 89 -1.98 6.69 -6.24
CA LEU A 89 -3.02 7.71 -6.03
C LEU A 89 -4.34 7.12 -5.55
N ASP A 90 -4.60 5.82 -5.74
CA ASP A 90 -5.80 5.19 -5.19
C ASP A 90 -5.78 5.15 -3.65
N SER A 91 -6.94 5.05 -3.04
CA SER A 91 -7.10 5.09 -1.59
C SER A 91 -8.04 4.01 -1.07
N GLN A 92 -8.02 3.79 0.23
CA GLN A 92 -9.04 3.04 0.95
C GLN A 92 -10.43 3.71 0.83
N PRO A 93 -11.56 2.99 1.09
CA PRO A 93 -12.93 3.54 0.97
C PRO A 93 -13.19 4.79 1.81
N ARG A 94 -12.49 4.96 2.92
CA ARG A 94 -12.47 6.14 3.79
C ARG A 94 -11.05 6.38 4.27
N GLY A 95 -10.15 6.52 3.29
CA GLY A 95 -8.73 6.64 3.51
C GLY A 95 -8.28 8.02 3.91
N GLY A 96 -6.99 8.11 4.19
CA GLY A 96 -6.29 9.36 4.40
C GLY A 96 -5.98 10.07 3.09
N ARG A 97 -5.47 11.28 3.20
CA ARG A 97 -5.13 12.12 2.04
C ARG A 97 -3.63 12.14 1.71
N PHE A 98 -2.81 11.51 2.55
CA PHE A 98 -1.36 11.47 2.39
C PHE A 98 -0.87 10.11 1.91
N ASP A 99 -1.57 9.04 2.29
CA ASP A 99 -1.29 7.67 1.91
C ASP A 99 -1.12 7.53 0.40
N GLY A 100 0.02 7.00 -0.06
CA GLY A 100 0.43 6.91 -1.47
C GLY A 100 0.62 8.26 -2.16
N ALA A 101 -0.38 9.14 -2.08
CA ALA A 101 -0.37 10.45 -2.76
C ALA A 101 0.87 11.30 -2.39
N LEU A 102 1.37 11.19 -1.16
CA LEU A 102 2.57 11.89 -0.72
C LEU A 102 3.81 11.46 -1.53
N GLY A 103 3.94 10.16 -1.84
CA GLY A 103 5.07 9.63 -2.61
C GLY A 103 5.06 10.11 -4.05
N VAL A 104 3.91 10.05 -4.71
CA VAL A 104 3.74 10.53 -6.08
C VAL A 104 3.98 12.04 -6.17
N LEU A 105 3.34 12.82 -5.30
CA LEU A 105 3.42 14.28 -5.37
C LEU A 105 4.73 14.84 -4.80
N GLY A 106 5.37 14.11 -3.88
CA GLY A 106 6.73 14.40 -3.44
C GLY A 106 7.73 14.27 -4.58
N MET A 107 7.63 13.19 -5.37
CA MET A 107 8.47 13.02 -6.55
C MET A 107 8.15 14.05 -7.63
N LEU A 108 6.89 14.40 -7.84
CA LEU A 108 6.50 15.49 -8.75
C LEU A 108 7.16 16.81 -8.33
N GLU A 109 7.20 17.11 -7.02
CA GLU A 109 7.84 18.32 -6.51
C GLU A 109 9.36 18.28 -6.69
N VAL A 110 9.99 17.11 -6.54
CA VAL A 110 11.42 16.92 -6.89
C VAL A 110 11.66 17.24 -8.37
N MET A 111 10.84 16.72 -9.28
CA MET A 111 10.96 17.00 -10.72
C MET A 111 10.82 18.49 -11.03
N ARG A 112 9.88 19.20 -10.38
CA ARG A 112 9.70 20.64 -10.50
C ARG A 112 10.92 21.41 -9.99
N THR A 113 11.45 21.01 -8.84
CA THR A 113 12.64 21.64 -8.26
C THR A 113 13.86 21.48 -9.15
N LEU A 114 14.09 20.29 -9.71
CA LEU A 114 15.18 20.05 -10.67
C LEU A 114 15.05 20.93 -11.91
N ARG A 115 13.82 21.15 -12.42
CA ARG A 115 13.57 22.04 -13.56
C ARG A 115 13.79 23.50 -13.19
N ASP A 116 13.22 23.97 -12.08
CA ASP A 116 13.25 25.38 -11.68
C ASP A 116 14.69 25.87 -11.41
N HIS A 117 15.58 24.97 -11.02
CA HIS A 117 16.99 25.23 -10.77
C HIS A 117 17.92 24.78 -11.90
N GLU A 118 17.35 24.36 -13.04
CA GLU A 118 18.10 23.92 -14.24
C GLU A 118 19.14 22.83 -13.91
N VAL A 119 18.81 21.92 -12.94
CA VAL A 119 19.72 20.85 -12.55
C VAL A 119 19.73 19.76 -13.61
N GLU A 120 20.88 19.50 -14.19
CA GLU A 120 21.09 18.34 -15.06
C GLU A 120 21.44 17.10 -14.22
N THR A 121 20.63 16.05 -14.33
CA THR A 121 20.92 14.76 -13.71
C THR A 121 21.74 13.89 -14.64
N ARG A 122 22.68 13.15 -14.11
CA ARG A 122 23.48 12.22 -14.92
C ARG A 122 22.61 11.14 -15.56
N ARG A 123 21.76 10.49 -14.78
CA ARG A 123 20.81 9.46 -15.22
C ARG A 123 19.46 10.08 -15.50
N PRO A 124 18.65 9.45 -16.37
CA PRO A 124 17.22 9.74 -16.39
C PRO A 124 16.59 9.58 -15.01
N VAL A 125 15.55 10.34 -14.77
CA VAL A 125 14.73 10.25 -13.54
C VAL A 125 13.28 9.96 -13.94
N VAL A 126 12.66 8.98 -13.27
CA VAL A 126 11.29 8.53 -13.56
C VAL A 126 10.41 8.68 -12.32
N ILE A 127 9.28 9.35 -12.48
CA ILE A 127 8.16 9.30 -11.54
C ILE A 127 7.20 8.20 -11.97
N VAL A 128 6.64 7.46 -11.01
CA VAL A 128 5.61 6.46 -11.28
C VAL A 128 4.42 6.60 -10.33
N ASP A 129 3.20 6.39 -10.88
CA ASP A 129 1.95 6.16 -10.16
C ASP A 129 1.50 4.73 -10.43
N TRP A 130 1.53 3.88 -9.39
CA TRP A 130 1.13 2.49 -9.46
C TRP A 130 -0.37 2.34 -9.33
N THR A 131 -0.97 1.50 -10.16
CA THR A 131 -2.41 1.25 -10.18
C THR A 131 -2.83 0.22 -9.13
N ASN A 132 -3.87 0.52 -8.34
CA ASN A 132 -4.49 -0.42 -7.39
C ASN A 132 -3.49 -0.99 -6.38
N GLU A 133 -2.72 -0.10 -5.74
CA GLU A 133 -1.81 -0.49 -4.67
C GLU A 133 -2.60 -0.99 -3.45
N GLU A 134 -3.65 -0.29 -3.06
CA GLU A 134 -4.44 -0.54 -1.87
C GLU A 134 -5.21 -1.88 -1.89
N GLY A 135 -5.54 -2.39 -3.08
CA GLY A 135 -6.33 -3.62 -3.22
C GLY A 135 -7.75 -3.56 -2.68
N SER A 136 -8.19 -2.41 -2.22
CA SER A 136 -9.48 -2.22 -1.55
C SER A 136 -10.69 -2.34 -2.50
N ARG A 137 -10.50 -2.12 -3.79
CA ARG A 137 -11.50 -2.38 -4.81
C ARG A 137 -11.25 -3.68 -5.56
N PHE A 138 -10.03 -3.94 -5.97
CA PHE A 138 -9.62 -5.15 -6.69
C PHE A 138 -8.53 -5.88 -5.91
N SER A 139 -8.94 -6.86 -5.10
CA SER A 139 -8.00 -7.67 -4.32
C SER A 139 -7.14 -8.57 -5.24
N PRO A 140 -5.86 -8.78 -4.89
CA PRO A 140 -5.15 -8.28 -3.72
C PRO A 140 -4.54 -6.88 -3.91
N ALA A 141 -3.81 -6.39 -2.91
CA ALA A 141 -3.02 -5.17 -2.97
C ALA A 141 -1.84 -5.29 -3.94
N MET A 142 -1.28 -4.14 -4.38
CA MET A 142 -0.07 -4.01 -5.20
C MET A 142 -0.11 -4.82 -6.51
N VAL A 143 -1.31 -4.96 -7.11
CA VAL A 143 -1.49 -5.81 -8.30
C VAL A 143 -0.66 -5.32 -9.47
N ALA A 144 -0.64 -4.02 -9.73
CA ALA A 144 -0.01 -3.49 -10.93
C ALA A 144 1.52 -3.49 -10.85
N SER A 145 2.11 -3.15 -9.70
CA SER A 145 3.55 -3.29 -9.48
C SER A 145 3.98 -4.76 -9.49
N GLY A 146 3.11 -5.66 -9.00
CA GLY A 146 3.32 -7.11 -9.07
C GLY A 146 3.34 -7.64 -10.51
N VAL A 147 2.45 -7.17 -11.37
CA VAL A 147 2.47 -7.50 -12.81
C VAL A 147 3.71 -6.91 -13.48
N TRP A 148 4.02 -5.64 -13.20
CA TRP A 148 5.20 -4.97 -13.76
C TRP A 148 6.50 -5.69 -13.38
N ALA A 149 6.62 -6.16 -12.14
CA ALA A 149 7.78 -6.93 -11.69
C ALA A 149 7.82 -8.38 -12.21
N GLY A 150 6.76 -8.85 -12.86
CA GLY A 150 6.64 -10.23 -13.36
C GLY A 150 6.28 -11.27 -12.29
N ALA A 151 5.88 -10.82 -11.10
CA ALA A 151 5.43 -11.68 -10.00
C ALA A 151 3.97 -12.13 -10.17
N LEU A 152 3.15 -11.33 -10.85
CA LEU A 152 1.74 -11.62 -11.12
C LEU A 152 1.47 -11.66 -12.63
N ASP A 153 0.51 -12.48 -13.03
CA ASP A 153 0.10 -12.59 -14.43
C ASP A 153 -0.88 -11.48 -14.83
N LEU A 154 -0.65 -10.85 -15.99
CA LEU A 154 -1.47 -9.74 -16.48
C LEU A 154 -2.94 -10.14 -16.71
N ARG A 155 -3.20 -11.34 -17.26
CA ARG A 155 -4.57 -11.79 -17.52
C ARG A 155 -5.29 -12.11 -16.24
N TRP A 156 -4.58 -12.73 -15.30
CA TRP A 156 -5.11 -12.96 -13.96
C TRP A 156 -5.47 -11.65 -13.28
N ALA A 157 -4.63 -10.60 -13.38
CA ALA A 157 -4.90 -9.28 -12.83
C ALA A 157 -6.15 -8.65 -13.45
N TYR A 158 -6.30 -8.73 -14.79
CA TYR A 158 -7.51 -8.22 -15.46
C TYR A 158 -8.80 -8.92 -15.04
N ASP A 159 -8.72 -10.17 -14.60
CA ASP A 159 -9.86 -10.95 -14.14
C ASP A 159 -10.23 -10.69 -12.66
N ARG A 160 -9.48 -9.88 -11.93
CA ARG A 160 -9.87 -9.46 -10.57
C ARG A 160 -11.15 -8.66 -10.65
N SER A 161 -12.06 -8.95 -9.72
CA SER A 161 -13.38 -8.31 -9.69
C SER A 161 -13.58 -7.56 -8.38
N ASP A 162 -14.29 -6.46 -8.44
CA ASP A 162 -14.80 -5.79 -7.26
C ASP A 162 -16.05 -6.49 -6.70
N ILE A 163 -16.60 -5.94 -5.61
CA ILE A 163 -17.80 -6.50 -4.93
C ILE A 163 -19.05 -6.56 -5.82
N ASP A 164 -19.11 -5.72 -6.84
CA ASP A 164 -20.22 -5.67 -7.81
C ASP A 164 -19.96 -6.58 -9.02
N GLY A 165 -18.84 -7.30 -9.05
CA GLY A 165 -18.44 -8.20 -10.12
C GLY A 165 -17.84 -7.49 -11.34
N VAL A 166 -17.48 -6.21 -11.22
CA VAL A 166 -16.83 -5.45 -12.29
C VAL A 166 -15.34 -5.83 -12.34
N LYS A 167 -14.85 -6.16 -13.53
CA LYS A 167 -13.45 -6.59 -13.70
C LYS A 167 -12.49 -5.41 -13.83
N LEU A 168 -11.29 -5.55 -13.24
CA LEU A 168 -10.22 -4.55 -13.31
C LEU A 168 -9.86 -4.21 -14.77
N GLY A 169 -9.70 -5.22 -15.65
CA GLY A 169 -9.40 -4.96 -17.05
C GLY A 169 -10.48 -4.17 -17.79
N ALA A 170 -11.76 -4.39 -17.45
CA ALA A 170 -12.87 -3.64 -18.03
C ALA A 170 -12.91 -2.17 -17.54
N GLU A 171 -12.57 -1.93 -16.27
CA GLU A 171 -12.49 -0.57 -15.74
C GLU A 171 -11.32 0.21 -16.33
N LEU A 172 -10.15 -0.41 -16.54
CA LEU A 172 -9.02 0.21 -17.25
C LEU A 172 -9.42 0.69 -18.65
N GLU A 173 -10.20 -0.12 -19.37
CA GLU A 173 -10.77 0.27 -20.69
C GLU A 173 -11.78 1.40 -20.56
N ARG A 174 -12.70 1.30 -19.59
CA ARG A 174 -13.76 2.29 -19.37
C ARG A 174 -13.20 3.69 -19.11
N ILE A 175 -12.17 3.79 -18.27
CA ILE A 175 -11.55 5.07 -17.89
C ILE A 175 -10.49 5.54 -18.90
N GLY A 176 -10.15 4.71 -19.90
CA GLY A 176 -9.16 5.05 -20.93
C GLY A 176 -7.70 4.98 -20.45
N TYR A 177 -7.42 4.28 -19.34
CA TYR A 177 -6.07 4.12 -18.80
C TYR A 177 -5.44 2.74 -19.08
N ARG A 178 -6.06 1.90 -19.87
CA ARG A 178 -5.38 0.73 -20.43
C ARG A 178 -4.42 1.20 -21.52
N GLY A 179 -3.15 1.41 -21.15
CA GLY A 179 -2.14 1.94 -22.07
C GLY A 179 -1.62 0.90 -23.08
N ASP A 180 -0.93 1.39 -24.09
CA ASP A 180 -0.34 0.58 -25.16
C ASP A 180 1.03 0.00 -24.81
N ALA A 181 1.73 0.58 -23.82
CA ALA A 181 3.02 0.08 -23.38
C ALA A 181 2.84 -1.26 -22.62
N PRO A 182 3.75 -2.25 -22.83
CA PRO A 182 3.69 -3.49 -22.08
C PRO A 182 3.93 -3.23 -20.58
N CYS A 183 3.12 -3.83 -19.71
CA CYS A 183 3.37 -3.83 -18.28
C CYS A 183 4.45 -4.87 -17.95
N GLN A 184 5.69 -4.43 -17.97
CA GLN A 184 6.87 -5.25 -17.67
C GLN A 184 8.01 -4.38 -17.18
N SER A 185 8.86 -4.95 -16.31
CA SER A 185 10.02 -4.24 -15.79
C SER A 185 11.03 -3.90 -16.88
N PHE A 186 11.63 -2.74 -16.74
CA PHE A 186 12.80 -2.28 -17.50
C PHE A 186 13.97 -2.05 -16.53
N PRO A 187 15.22 -1.96 -17.00
CA PRO A 187 16.35 -1.71 -16.14
C PRO A 187 16.19 -0.42 -15.35
N VAL A 188 16.20 -0.50 -14.00
CA VAL A 188 16.14 0.61 -13.06
C VAL A 188 17.40 0.57 -12.20
N HIS A 189 18.06 1.72 -12.03
CA HIS A 189 19.28 1.83 -11.22
C HIS A 189 19.01 1.73 -9.73
N ALA A 190 17.97 2.44 -9.27
CA ALA A 190 17.48 2.43 -7.91
C ALA A 190 16.02 2.90 -7.89
N TYR A 191 15.22 2.33 -7.00
CA TYR A 191 13.85 2.77 -6.71
C TYR A 191 13.76 3.30 -5.29
N TYR A 192 13.11 4.46 -5.12
CA TYR A 192 12.80 5.02 -3.81
C TYR A 192 11.30 5.24 -3.72
N GLU A 193 10.68 4.75 -2.63
CA GLU A 193 9.29 5.06 -2.34
C GLU A 193 9.21 5.96 -1.11
N TYR A 194 8.71 7.19 -1.33
CA TYR A 194 8.48 8.15 -0.28
C TYR A 194 7.05 8.00 0.25
N HIS A 195 6.90 7.84 1.58
CA HIS A 195 5.61 7.51 2.16
C HIS A 195 5.47 8.01 3.60
N ILE A 196 4.25 8.05 4.12
CA ILE A 196 4.00 8.18 5.57
C ILE A 196 4.31 6.85 6.26
N GLU A 197 4.67 6.90 7.56
CA GLU A 197 4.97 5.67 8.33
C GLU A 197 3.77 4.74 8.48
N GLN A 198 2.55 5.29 8.52
CA GLN A 198 1.29 4.61 8.85
C GLN A 198 1.29 4.01 10.28
N GLY A 199 2.29 4.30 11.06
CA GLY A 199 2.51 3.83 12.42
C GLY A 199 2.97 4.94 13.36
N PRO A 200 3.07 4.66 14.67
CA PRO A 200 3.34 5.68 15.69
C PRO A 200 4.81 5.82 16.07
N ARG A 201 5.74 5.09 15.45
CA ARG A 201 7.10 4.93 15.96
C ARG A 201 7.93 6.20 15.82
N LEU A 202 7.91 6.82 14.64
CA LEU A 202 8.66 8.06 14.39
C LEU A 202 8.19 9.19 15.33
N GLU A 203 6.87 9.35 15.48
CA GLU A 203 6.32 10.36 16.39
C GLU A 203 6.74 10.08 17.84
N ARG A 204 6.61 8.84 18.31
CA ARG A 204 6.98 8.44 19.69
C ARG A 204 8.46 8.61 19.98
N GLU A 205 9.33 8.36 19.00
CA GLU A 205 10.78 8.48 19.15
C GLU A 205 11.29 9.89 18.78
N GLY A 206 10.40 10.83 18.43
CA GLY A 206 10.76 12.21 18.06
C GLY A 206 11.64 12.26 16.82
N LYS A 207 11.40 11.36 15.85
CA LYS A 207 12.13 11.27 14.59
C LYS A 207 11.33 11.88 13.46
N VAL A 208 12.03 12.46 12.48
CA VAL A 208 11.44 13.10 11.30
C VAL A 208 11.52 12.19 10.07
N ILE A 209 12.59 11.42 9.96
CA ILE A 209 12.83 10.52 8.82
C ILE A 209 12.94 9.07 9.30
N GLY A 210 12.16 8.19 8.69
CA GLY A 210 12.32 6.75 8.79
C GLY A 210 13.02 6.19 7.56
N ALA A 211 13.98 5.29 7.77
CA ALA A 211 14.63 4.52 6.72
C ALA A 211 14.31 3.03 6.90
N PRO A 212 13.22 2.54 6.28
CA PRO A 212 12.90 1.12 6.34
C PRO A 212 14.02 0.26 5.76
N GLN A 213 14.42 -0.77 6.50
CA GLN A 213 15.34 -1.79 5.98
C GLN A 213 14.62 -2.86 5.15
N GLY A 214 13.29 -2.79 5.10
CA GLY A 214 12.44 -3.69 4.36
C GLY A 214 10.99 -3.61 4.83
N ILE A 215 10.16 -4.47 4.26
CA ILE A 215 8.73 -4.61 4.50
C ILE A 215 8.46 -6.00 5.06
N VAL A 216 7.58 -6.11 6.05
CA VAL A 216 7.14 -7.38 6.64
C VAL A 216 6.53 -8.33 5.58
N CYS A 217 6.50 -9.61 5.85
CA CYS A 217 5.68 -10.54 5.08
C CYS A 217 4.19 -10.32 5.39
N LEU A 218 3.35 -10.58 4.39
CA LEU A 218 1.91 -10.47 4.48
C LEU A 218 1.29 -11.78 4.02
N GLN A 219 0.28 -12.26 4.73
CA GLN A 219 -0.47 -13.47 4.39
C GLN A 219 -1.96 -13.20 4.60
N TRP A 220 -2.76 -13.35 3.56
CA TRP A 220 -4.20 -13.15 3.58
C TRP A 220 -4.93 -14.46 3.34
N TYR A 221 -5.93 -14.71 4.18
CA TYR A 221 -6.76 -15.89 4.10
C TYR A 221 -8.23 -15.52 4.16
N ASP A 222 -9.05 -16.24 3.40
CA ASP A 222 -10.50 -16.23 3.48
C ASP A 222 -10.97 -17.48 4.21
N VAL A 223 -11.88 -17.30 5.15
CA VAL A 223 -12.46 -18.37 5.96
C VAL A 223 -13.97 -18.41 5.74
N TYR A 224 -14.45 -19.51 5.19
CA TYR A 224 -15.86 -19.76 4.91
C TYR A 224 -16.40 -20.80 5.85
N LEU A 225 -17.39 -20.42 6.65
CA LEU A 225 -18.07 -21.30 7.62
C LEU A 225 -19.47 -21.62 7.16
N LYS A 226 -19.86 -22.89 7.29
CA LYS A 226 -21.24 -23.37 7.09
C LYS A 226 -21.72 -24.08 8.32
N GLY A 227 -22.81 -23.58 8.88
CA GLY A 227 -23.63 -24.18 9.94
C GLY A 227 -25.03 -24.44 9.42
N GLU A 228 -26.04 -24.25 10.29
CA GLU A 228 -27.44 -24.50 9.94
C GLU A 228 -28.30 -23.27 10.27
N ALA A 229 -28.87 -22.64 9.25
CA ALA A 229 -29.78 -21.53 9.43
C ALA A 229 -31.13 -22.03 9.92
N ASN A 230 -31.66 -21.43 11.01
CA ASN A 230 -32.96 -21.79 11.52
C ASN A 230 -33.63 -20.63 12.29
N GLN A 231 -34.93 -20.72 12.55
CA GLN A 231 -35.64 -19.69 13.30
C GLN A 231 -35.23 -19.74 14.78
N VAL A 232 -34.88 -18.60 15.35
CA VAL A 232 -34.26 -18.50 16.69
C VAL A 232 -35.17 -18.99 17.82
N GLY A 233 -36.51 -18.76 17.76
CA GLY A 233 -37.44 -19.06 18.83
C GLY A 233 -37.66 -20.54 19.05
N PRO A 234 -38.11 -21.33 18.06
CA PRO A 234 -38.40 -22.75 18.22
C PRO A 234 -37.18 -23.65 18.22
N THR A 235 -36.00 -23.16 17.82
CA THR A 235 -34.77 -23.97 17.79
C THR A 235 -34.11 -23.99 19.18
N PRO A 236 -34.01 -25.15 19.86
CA PRO A 236 -33.32 -25.24 21.14
C PRO A 236 -31.86 -24.79 21.08
N MET A 237 -31.28 -24.34 22.20
CA MET A 237 -29.86 -23.98 22.26
C MET A 237 -28.94 -25.18 22.01
N GLU A 238 -29.37 -26.36 22.53
CA GLU A 238 -28.65 -27.61 22.30
C GLU A 238 -28.76 -28.06 20.84
N GLY A 239 -27.62 -28.41 20.24
CA GLY A 239 -27.54 -28.87 18.85
C GLY A 239 -27.62 -27.76 17.79
N ARG A 240 -27.50 -26.47 18.16
CA ARG A 240 -27.34 -25.40 17.18
C ARG A 240 -25.98 -25.48 16.52
N HIS A 241 -25.97 -25.35 15.19
CA HIS A 241 -24.78 -25.20 14.38
C HIS A 241 -24.71 -23.74 13.90
N ASP A 242 -24.51 -22.83 14.84
CA ASP A 242 -24.49 -21.37 14.61
C ASP A 242 -23.14 -20.93 14.05
N ALA A 243 -23.11 -20.63 12.74
CA ALA A 243 -21.89 -20.23 12.04
C ALA A 243 -21.32 -18.90 12.57
N LEU A 244 -22.17 -17.96 13.01
CA LEU A 244 -21.69 -16.67 13.51
C LEU A 244 -21.07 -16.79 14.91
N CYS A 245 -21.64 -17.64 15.78
CA CYS A 245 -21.03 -17.93 17.07
C CYS A 245 -19.68 -18.67 16.92
N ALA A 246 -19.57 -19.58 15.94
CA ALA A 246 -18.30 -20.23 15.60
C ALA A 246 -17.29 -19.21 15.09
N ALA A 247 -17.67 -18.33 14.15
CA ALA A 247 -16.80 -17.27 13.65
C ALA A 247 -16.34 -16.31 14.75
N ALA A 248 -17.21 -15.95 15.69
CA ALA A 248 -16.86 -15.08 16.82
C ALA A 248 -15.73 -15.66 17.69
N GLU A 249 -15.77 -16.97 17.99
CA GLU A 249 -14.67 -17.65 18.70
C GLU A 249 -13.40 -17.66 17.86
N MET A 250 -13.48 -17.96 16.57
CA MET A 250 -12.34 -17.96 15.65
C MET A 250 -11.67 -16.60 15.55
N ILE A 251 -12.45 -15.51 15.51
CA ILE A 251 -11.94 -14.13 15.48
C ILE A 251 -11.15 -13.80 16.76
N LEU A 252 -11.61 -14.29 17.91
CA LEU A 252 -10.87 -14.14 19.18
C LEU A 252 -9.54 -14.90 19.18
N GLU A 253 -9.48 -16.07 18.55
CA GLU A 253 -8.21 -16.80 18.38
C GLU A 253 -7.24 -16.04 17.47
N VAL A 254 -7.72 -15.41 16.37
CA VAL A 254 -6.90 -14.54 15.53
C VAL A 254 -6.30 -13.40 16.34
N GLU A 255 -7.09 -12.75 17.21
CA GLU A 255 -6.62 -11.66 18.07
C GLU A 255 -5.63 -12.13 19.16
N ALA A 256 -5.83 -13.33 19.71
CA ALA A 256 -4.98 -13.89 20.77
C ALA A 256 -3.62 -14.33 20.25
N LEU A 257 -3.57 -14.88 19.04
CA LEU A 257 -2.39 -15.50 18.43
C LEU A 257 -1.09 -14.68 18.53
N PRO A 258 -1.07 -13.37 18.16
CA PRO A 258 0.14 -12.57 18.29
C PRO A 258 0.63 -12.38 19.72
N ARG A 259 -0.29 -12.33 20.68
CA ARG A 259 0.04 -12.18 22.11
C ARG A 259 0.66 -13.45 22.67
N GLU A 260 0.21 -14.62 22.21
CA GLU A 260 0.70 -15.92 22.65
C GLU A 260 2.03 -16.29 22.01
N MET A 261 2.18 -16.02 20.73
CA MET A 261 3.41 -16.35 20.00
C MET A 261 4.54 -15.32 20.17
N GLY A 262 4.18 -14.08 20.47
CA GLY A 262 5.14 -12.99 20.68
C GLY A 262 5.88 -12.56 19.40
N GLY A 263 7.06 -11.93 19.58
CA GLY A 263 7.82 -11.36 18.48
C GLY A 263 7.20 -10.07 17.95
N ASP A 264 7.27 -9.90 16.63
CA ASP A 264 6.68 -8.77 15.91
C ASP A 264 5.39 -9.15 15.15
N LEU A 265 4.85 -10.33 15.47
CA LEU A 265 3.65 -10.85 14.84
C LEU A 265 2.45 -9.93 15.11
N VAL A 266 1.69 -9.62 14.07
CA VAL A 266 0.38 -8.99 14.17
C VAL A 266 -0.63 -9.75 13.33
N ALA A 267 -1.90 -9.76 13.77
CA ALA A 267 -2.98 -10.39 13.03
C ALA A 267 -4.29 -9.64 13.27
N THR A 268 -5.18 -9.66 12.27
CA THR A 268 -6.50 -9.05 12.37
C THR A 268 -7.52 -9.74 11.47
N VAL A 269 -8.80 -9.57 11.81
CA VAL A 269 -9.94 -9.83 10.94
C VAL A 269 -10.50 -8.48 10.51
N GLY A 270 -10.35 -8.16 9.23
CA GLY A 270 -10.75 -6.86 8.68
C GLY A 270 -12.17 -6.84 8.09
N GLU A 271 -12.68 -8.02 7.67
CA GLU A 271 -13.98 -8.17 7.03
C GLU A 271 -14.73 -9.36 7.60
N ILE A 272 -16.04 -9.20 7.78
CA ILE A 272 -16.96 -10.28 8.14
C ILE A 272 -18.31 -10.10 7.46
N GLN A 273 -18.82 -11.16 6.87
CA GLN A 273 -20.15 -11.22 6.26
C GLN A 273 -20.91 -12.44 6.80
N ASN A 274 -22.20 -12.30 7.06
CA ASN A 274 -23.03 -13.42 7.49
C ASN A 274 -24.33 -13.53 6.68
N GLN A 275 -24.84 -14.73 6.57
CA GLN A 275 -26.09 -15.01 5.85
C GLN A 275 -27.02 -15.89 6.70
N PRO A 276 -28.31 -15.56 6.70
CA PRO A 276 -29.02 -14.54 5.89
C PRO A 276 -29.02 -13.13 6.51
N ASN A 277 -28.24 -12.85 7.56
CA ASN A 277 -28.13 -11.54 8.23
C ASN A 277 -29.51 -10.96 8.64
N SER A 278 -30.28 -11.77 9.33
CA SER A 278 -31.62 -11.43 9.82
C SER A 278 -31.73 -11.61 11.32
N ARG A 279 -32.38 -10.65 12.01
CA ARG A 279 -32.45 -10.59 13.49
C ARG A 279 -32.94 -11.85 14.17
N ASN A 280 -33.81 -12.59 13.54
CA ASN A 280 -34.49 -13.76 14.15
C ASN A 280 -34.17 -15.09 13.48
N ILE A 281 -33.04 -15.12 12.73
CA ILE A 281 -32.52 -16.34 12.09
C ILE A 281 -31.12 -16.62 12.63
N ILE A 282 -30.85 -17.86 13.02
CA ILE A 282 -29.52 -18.37 13.34
C ILE A 282 -28.72 -18.37 12.06
N PRO A 283 -27.57 -17.70 11.96
CA PRO A 283 -26.78 -17.64 10.73
C PRO A 283 -26.28 -19.02 10.29
N GLY A 284 -26.50 -19.33 9.01
CA GLY A 284 -26.05 -20.57 8.40
C GLY A 284 -24.70 -20.47 7.70
N GLU A 285 -24.32 -19.27 7.25
CA GLU A 285 -23.05 -19.06 6.56
C GLU A 285 -22.37 -17.80 7.08
N VAL A 286 -21.05 -17.87 7.25
CA VAL A 286 -20.19 -16.72 7.57
C VAL A 286 -18.93 -16.80 6.72
N HIS A 287 -18.54 -15.67 6.16
CA HIS A 287 -17.25 -15.42 5.57
C HIS A 287 -16.51 -14.36 6.39
N PHE A 288 -15.24 -14.56 6.68
CA PHE A 288 -14.36 -13.53 7.25
C PHE A 288 -12.92 -13.68 6.72
N THR A 289 -12.19 -12.58 6.76
CA THR A 289 -10.79 -12.52 6.29
C THR A 289 -9.82 -12.55 7.45
N VAL A 290 -8.62 -13.07 7.22
CA VAL A 290 -7.50 -13.03 8.18
C VAL A 290 -6.28 -12.42 7.49
N ASP A 291 -5.67 -11.40 8.12
CA ASP A 291 -4.40 -10.79 7.74
C ASP A 291 -3.37 -11.08 8.82
N ILE A 292 -2.24 -11.71 8.45
CA ILE A 292 -1.11 -12.01 9.33
C ILE A 292 0.14 -11.35 8.77
N ARG A 293 0.89 -10.64 9.63
CA ARG A 293 2.13 -9.95 9.25
C ARG A 293 3.25 -10.20 10.26
N SER A 294 4.47 -10.31 9.78
CA SER A 294 5.70 -10.38 10.58
C SER A 294 6.93 -10.04 9.74
N TRP A 295 7.98 -9.52 10.38
CA TRP A 295 9.31 -9.43 9.76
C TRP A 295 9.95 -10.80 9.55
N GLU A 296 9.54 -11.78 10.34
CA GLU A 296 10.06 -13.14 10.29
C GLU A 296 9.08 -14.07 9.55
N ASP A 297 9.37 -14.39 8.26
CA ASP A 297 8.53 -15.28 7.44
C ASP A 297 8.22 -16.61 8.14
N ASP A 298 9.21 -17.18 8.86
CA ASP A 298 9.02 -18.43 9.59
C ASP A 298 8.06 -18.29 10.78
N LEU A 299 8.04 -17.12 11.43
CA LEU A 299 7.09 -16.85 12.52
C LEU A 299 5.68 -16.77 11.98
N ALA A 300 5.45 -16.01 10.89
CA ALA A 300 4.15 -15.89 10.26
C ALA A 300 3.62 -17.26 9.80
N ARG A 301 4.46 -18.07 9.14
CA ARG A 301 4.11 -19.43 8.70
C ARG A 301 3.74 -20.35 9.86
N ARG A 302 4.50 -20.34 10.96
CA ARG A 302 4.17 -21.12 12.16
C ARG A 302 2.89 -20.63 12.81
N ALA A 303 2.68 -19.32 12.85
CA ALA A 303 1.47 -18.69 13.38
C ALA A 303 0.25 -19.17 12.61
N TRP A 304 0.30 -19.13 11.30
CA TRP A 304 -0.77 -19.67 10.47
C TRP A 304 -1.04 -21.16 10.78
N GLY A 305 -0.01 -21.99 10.80
CA GLY A 305 -0.20 -23.43 11.08
C GLY A 305 -0.76 -23.74 12.47
N VAL A 306 -0.56 -22.86 13.48
CA VAL A 306 -1.24 -22.95 14.78
C VAL A 306 -2.70 -22.55 14.62
N LEU A 307 -2.96 -21.38 14.03
CA LEU A 307 -4.29 -20.83 13.85
C LEU A 307 -5.19 -21.78 13.06
N GLU A 308 -4.74 -22.27 11.90
CA GLU A 308 -5.51 -23.18 11.05
C GLU A 308 -6.02 -24.40 11.83
N ARG A 309 -5.17 -25.04 12.64
CA ARG A 309 -5.60 -26.18 13.48
C ARG A 309 -6.65 -25.79 14.50
N GLU A 310 -6.54 -24.62 15.13
CA GLU A 310 -7.54 -24.14 16.09
C GLU A 310 -8.87 -23.81 15.41
N LEU A 311 -8.82 -23.19 14.21
CA LEU A 311 -10.02 -22.90 13.43
C LEU A 311 -10.77 -24.20 13.03
N LEU A 312 -10.05 -25.21 12.58
CA LEU A 312 -10.61 -26.53 12.25
C LEU A 312 -11.22 -27.20 13.47
N ALA A 313 -10.53 -27.19 14.61
CA ALA A 313 -11.04 -27.77 15.87
C ALA A 313 -12.26 -27.01 16.39
N LEU A 314 -12.31 -25.69 16.25
CA LEU A 314 -13.46 -24.85 16.59
C LEU A 314 -14.69 -25.19 15.75
N ALA A 315 -14.48 -25.31 14.42
CA ALA A 315 -15.56 -25.68 13.52
C ALA A 315 -16.18 -27.05 13.91
N GLU A 316 -15.35 -28.05 14.17
CA GLU A 316 -15.79 -29.36 14.61
C GLU A 316 -16.59 -29.30 15.94
N ARG A 317 -16.05 -28.57 16.95
CA ARG A 317 -16.77 -28.42 18.25
C ARG A 317 -18.13 -27.75 18.11
N ARG A 318 -18.26 -26.82 17.15
CA ARG A 318 -19.50 -26.09 16.86
C ARG A 318 -20.43 -26.81 15.89
N GLY A 319 -20.02 -27.97 15.35
CA GLY A 319 -20.77 -28.73 14.35
C GLY A 319 -20.92 -28.00 13.03
N CYS A 320 -19.98 -27.10 12.73
CA CYS A 320 -19.88 -26.37 11.48
C CYS A 320 -18.82 -26.99 10.55
N SER A 321 -18.97 -26.82 9.24
CA SER A 321 -17.87 -27.05 8.30
C SER A 321 -17.13 -25.74 8.03
N VAL A 322 -15.84 -25.84 7.75
CA VAL A 322 -14.99 -24.69 7.42
C VAL A 322 -14.17 -25.00 6.17
N GLU A 323 -14.10 -24.03 5.27
CA GLU A 323 -13.19 -24.00 4.13
C GLU A 323 -12.28 -22.78 4.28
N ILE A 324 -10.99 -22.95 4.07
CA ILE A 324 -9.98 -21.91 4.22
C ILE A 324 -9.19 -21.82 2.92
N GLU A 325 -9.06 -20.61 2.40
CA GLU A 325 -8.32 -20.31 1.18
C GLU A 325 -7.23 -19.27 1.47
N GLU A 326 -5.97 -19.57 1.09
CA GLU A 326 -4.93 -18.54 1.01
C GLU A 326 -5.18 -17.72 -0.27
N THR A 327 -5.58 -16.48 -0.09
CA THR A 327 -5.94 -15.61 -1.22
C THR A 327 -4.75 -14.83 -1.75
N TRP A 328 -3.78 -14.54 -0.88
CA TRP A 328 -2.60 -13.80 -1.27
C TRP A 328 -1.51 -13.87 -0.21
N SER A 329 -0.26 -13.98 -0.64
CA SER A 329 0.89 -13.85 0.25
C SER A 329 2.08 -13.21 -0.44
N VAL A 330 2.84 -12.42 0.33
CA VAL A 330 4.11 -11.81 -0.08
C VAL A 330 5.13 -12.07 1.01
N ALA A 331 6.28 -12.65 0.63
CA ALA A 331 7.40 -12.81 1.54
C ALA A 331 7.96 -11.44 1.95
N ARG A 332 8.62 -11.35 3.10
CA ARG A 332 9.28 -10.12 3.50
C ARG A 332 10.22 -9.61 2.41
N SER A 333 10.23 -8.31 2.21
CA SER A 333 11.12 -7.65 1.28
C SER A 333 12.27 -6.98 2.05
N SER A 334 13.51 -7.39 1.81
CA SER A 334 14.70 -6.75 2.39
C SER A 334 15.30 -5.78 1.39
N PHE A 335 15.39 -4.52 1.74
CA PHE A 335 15.91 -3.46 0.87
C PHE A 335 17.44 -3.47 0.77
N ASP A 336 17.96 -2.81 -0.28
CA ASP A 336 19.39 -2.65 -0.46
C ASP A 336 19.99 -1.84 0.69
N PRO A 337 20.94 -2.42 1.47
CA PRO A 337 21.49 -1.74 2.65
C PRO A 337 22.22 -0.44 2.32
N LYS A 338 22.76 -0.29 1.08
CA LYS A 338 23.45 0.93 0.65
C LYS A 338 22.45 2.05 0.40
N LEU A 339 21.28 1.73 -0.18
CA LEU A 339 20.23 2.72 -0.40
C LEU A 339 19.59 3.14 0.92
N VAL A 340 19.32 2.18 1.82
CA VAL A 340 18.84 2.48 3.19
C VAL A 340 19.82 3.38 3.94
N GLN A 341 21.11 3.07 3.86
CA GLN A 341 22.15 3.88 4.49
C GLN A 341 22.23 5.28 3.86
N ARG A 342 22.03 5.41 2.54
CA ARG A 342 21.97 6.69 1.85
C ARG A 342 20.83 7.57 2.38
N VAL A 343 19.66 7.01 2.64
CA VAL A 343 18.53 7.74 3.24
C VAL A 343 18.91 8.31 4.61
N LEU A 344 19.57 7.50 5.46
CA LEU A 344 20.02 7.95 6.80
C LEU A 344 21.09 9.05 6.70
N GLU A 345 22.09 8.88 5.85
CA GLU A 345 23.16 9.86 5.63
C GLU A 345 22.63 11.18 5.06
N THR A 346 21.65 11.11 4.15
CA THR A 346 21.01 12.30 3.59
C THR A 346 20.17 13.02 4.65
N ALA A 347 19.42 12.27 5.47
CA ALA A 347 18.67 12.85 6.58
C ALA A 347 19.61 13.57 7.59
N ASP A 348 20.75 12.95 7.92
CA ASP A 348 21.77 13.55 8.82
C ASP A 348 22.38 14.81 8.21
N ALA A 349 22.73 14.78 6.91
CA ALA A 349 23.27 15.95 6.19
C ALA A 349 22.27 17.11 6.08
N LEU A 350 20.98 16.84 6.22
CA LEU A 350 19.89 17.83 6.25
C LEU A 350 19.44 18.19 7.66
N ASP A 351 20.18 17.77 8.69
CA ASP A 351 19.87 17.97 10.12
C ASP A 351 18.50 17.40 10.55
N HIS A 352 18.03 16.31 9.90
CA HIS A 352 16.81 15.63 10.26
C HIS A 352 17.06 14.40 11.13
N PRO A 353 16.52 14.35 12.36
CA PRO A 353 16.60 13.14 13.20
C PRO A 353 15.97 11.95 12.50
N SER A 354 16.75 10.89 12.29
CA SER A 354 16.33 9.71 11.54
C SER A 354 16.34 8.43 12.36
N LEU A 355 15.66 7.39 11.84
CA LEU A 355 15.55 6.07 12.46
C LEU A 355 15.56 4.99 11.39
N LYS A 356 16.41 3.97 11.58
CA LYS A 356 16.30 2.73 10.82
C LYS A 356 15.19 1.86 11.38
N MET A 357 14.29 1.38 10.53
CA MET A 357 13.08 0.67 10.97
C MET A 357 12.67 -0.44 9.99
N VAL A 358 11.49 -1.02 10.18
CA VAL A 358 10.82 -1.95 9.26
C VAL A 358 9.45 -1.37 8.96
N SER A 359 8.98 -1.48 7.72
CA SER A 359 7.59 -1.18 7.40
C SER A 359 6.68 -2.33 7.83
N GLY A 360 5.64 -2.01 8.61
CA GLY A 360 4.56 -2.95 8.94
C GLY A 360 3.45 -2.98 7.88
N ALA A 361 3.46 -2.04 6.93
CA ALA A 361 2.52 -1.97 5.81
C ALA A 361 3.16 -2.53 4.53
N GLY A 362 2.33 -3.06 3.62
CA GLY A 362 2.72 -3.38 2.26
C GLY A 362 2.93 -2.10 1.45
N HIS A 363 3.77 -2.14 0.44
CA HIS A 363 4.01 -1.04 -0.50
C HIS A 363 4.47 -1.62 -1.84
N ASP A 364 4.30 -0.89 -2.93
CA ASP A 364 4.74 -1.30 -4.27
C ASP A 364 6.23 -1.65 -4.29
N ALA A 365 7.03 -1.03 -3.43
CA ALA A 365 8.42 -1.38 -3.20
C ALA A 365 8.65 -2.87 -2.90
N SER A 366 7.66 -3.62 -2.40
CA SER A 366 7.77 -5.07 -2.17
C SER A 366 8.00 -5.84 -3.46
N TYR A 367 7.29 -5.49 -4.53
CA TYR A 367 7.45 -6.12 -5.83
C TYR A 367 8.58 -5.47 -6.64
N VAL A 368 8.70 -4.15 -6.61
CA VAL A 368 9.75 -3.44 -7.34
C VAL A 368 11.15 -3.88 -6.87
N ASN A 369 11.32 -4.14 -5.57
CA ASN A 369 12.58 -4.64 -5.00
C ASN A 369 13.00 -6.03 -5.51
N GLN A 370 12.09 -6.78 -6.16
CA GLN A 370 12.44 -8.07 -6.76
C GLN A 370 13.22 -7.90 -8.08
N VAL A 371 13.15 -6.73 -8.71
CA VAL A 371 13.74 -6.46 -10.03
C VAL A 371 14.78 -5.34 -10.03
N CYS A 372 14.83 -4.49 -8.99
CA CYS A 372 15.86 -3.47 -8.86
C CYS A 372 16.14 -3.14 -7.38
N PRO A 373 17.35 -2.62 -7.05
CA PRO A 373 17.65 -2.15 -5.70
C PRO A 373 16.65 -1.09 -5.26
N SER A 374 16.05 -1.25 -4.06
CA SER A 374 15.00 -0.35 -3.57
C SER A 374 15.27 0.11 -2.15
N ALA A 375 14.70 1.24 -1.77
CA ALA A 375 14.61 1.75 -0.40
C ALA A 375 13.34 2.59 -0.25
N MET A 376 13.00 2.91 1.00
CA MET A 376 11.88 3.80 1.31
C MET A 376 12.31 4.95 2.22
N ILE A 377 11.54 6.03 2.16
CA ILE A 377 11.69 7.22 3.00
C ILE A 377 10.36 7.42 3.71
N PHE A 378 10.35 7.30 5.04
CA PHE A 378 9.15 7.54 5.84
C PHE A 378 9.19 8.89 6.55
N VAL A 379 7.98 9.47 6.71
CA VAL A 379 7.73 10.61 7.59
C VAL A 379 6.62 10.26 8.60
N PRO A 380 6.58 10.94 9.77
CA PRO A 380 5.66 10.58 10.85
C PRO A 380 4.19 10.66 10.47
N SER A 381 3.40 9.69 10.92
CA SER A 381 1.94 9.75 10.96
C SER A 381 1.47 10.22 12.33
N ILE A 382 0.70 11.30 12.41
CA ILE A 382 0.20 11.85 13.67
C ILE A 382 -0.71 10.84 14.36
N GLY A 383 -0.33 10.46 15.60
CA GLY A 383 -1.01 9.42 16.37
C GLY A 383 -0.90 8.02 15.75
N GLY A 384 -0.03 7.82 14.78
CA GLY A 384 0.16 6.55 14.08
C GLY A 384 -1.06 6.10 13.27
N ARG A 385 -1.90 7.03 12.82
CA ARG A 385 -3.16 6.73 12.12
C ARG A 385 -2.95 6.71 10.62
N SER A 386 -3.45 5.66 9.98
CA SER A 386 -3.59 5.53 8.52
C SER A 386 -4.80 4.69 8.17
N HIS A 387 -5.20 4.67 6.89
CA HIS A 387 -6.42 4.04 6.37
C HIS A 387 -7.72 4.55 7.04
N VAL A 388 -7.68 5.77 7.53
CA VAL A 388 -8.83 6.46 8.16
C VAL A 388 -8.85 7.93 7.77
N GLU A 389 -10.04 8.52 7.74
CA GLU A 389 -10.28 9.90 7.28
C GLU A 389 -9.52 10.96 8.10
N VAL A 390 -9.12 10.63 9.35
CA VAL A 390 -8.39 11.52 10.26
C VAL A 390 -6.87 11.38 10.17
N GLU A 391 -6.37 10.64 9.18
CA GLU A 391 -4.94 10.52 8.88
C GLU A 391 -4.31 11.88 8.66
N GLN A 392 -3.17 12.13 9.30
CA GLN A 392 -2.44 13.38 9.16
C GLN A 392 -0.94 13.19 9.33
N THR A 393 -0.19 14.02 8.60
CA THR A 393 1.23 14.27 8.83
C THR A 393 1.51 15.79 8.80
N ARG A 394 2.58 16.23 9.45
CA ARG A 394 2.91 17.65 9.47
C ARG A 394 3.51 18.06 8.13
N TRP A 395 3.15 19.26 7.65
CA TRP A 395 3.68 19.78 6.38
C TRP A 395 5.20 19.91 6.39
N GLN A 396 5.80 20.26 7.53
CA GLN A 396 7.25 20.32 7.69
C GLN A 396 7.90 18.94 7.54
N ASP A 397 7.23 17.87 8.01
CA ASP A 397 7.72 16.50 7.85
C ASP A 397 7.58 16.06 6.38
N CYS A 398 6.50 16.45 5.69
CA CYS A 398 6.36 16.23 4.24
C CYS A 398 7.47 16.93 3.45
N GLU A 399 7.80 18.18 3.78
CA GLU A 399 8.89 18.92 3.14
C GLU A 399 10.25 18.27 3.44
N ALA A 400 10.48 17.83 4.68
CA ALA A 400 11.71 17.15 5.08
C ALA A 400 11.92 15.84 4.28
N GLY A 401 10.89 15.00 4.19
CA GLY A 401 10.96 13.75 3.41
C GLY A 401 11.20 14.00 1.92
N ALA A 402 10.54 15.00 1.33
CA ALA A 402 10.74 15.37 -0.07
C ALA A 402 12.17 15.93 -0.32
N ASN A 403 12.76 16.64 0.66
CA ASN A 403 14.17 17.07 0.59
C ASN A 403 15.13 15.88 0.67
N VAL A 404 14.84 14.87 1.50
CA VAL A 404 15.63 13.63 1.52
C VAL A 404 15.53 12.89 0.19
N LEU A 405 14.34 12.86 -0.44
CA LEU A 405 14.15 12.26 -1.74
C LEU A 405 14.91 13.01 -2.86
N LEU A 406 14.99 14.33 -2.77
CA LEU A 406 15.71 15.19 -3.74
C LEU A 406 17.20 14.88 -3.76
N HIS A 407 17.84 14.58 -2.61
CA HIS A 407 19.29 14.39 -2.44
C HIS A 407 19.71 12.92 -2.40
#